data_f8ea87e631f04c3f45cb94de25158243
#
_entry.id   f8ea87e631f04c3f45cb94de25158243
#
_cell.length_a   1.000
_cell.length_b   1.000
_cell.length_c   1.000
_cell.angle_alpha   90.00
_cell.angle_beta   90.00
_cell.angle_gamma   90.00
#
_symmetry.space_group_name_H-M   'P 1'
#
loop_
_entity.id
_entity.type
_entity.pdbx_description
1 polymer ?
#
loop_
_entity_poly.entity_id
_entity_poly.type
_entity_poly.pdbx_seq_one_letter_code
_entity_poly.pdbx_strand_id
1 'polypeptide(L)'
;MKQISKYIKVVNGTLLAGGLLLTACTSHFESWNINPNEVTPEQMERDNLKTGAYFTQMERGIFVVGKDKGGLFEETQMLTGDIFASYFAPVKTWDYAGTEDNDCYKLYRQWYNSPFNNAYTEVMQPWQSIVENTDEVSPARALATIVKVFGMSRITDKYGPIPYSKFGTGIHVAYDSQKDVYYRFFEELADAIDVLTGYNSRTSEPYMERYDYIYNGRVEKWIKFANTLRLRLAMRISYVDETKARTEIEAAIGHSIGLMTSVDDNAVLKQSASFTFINEWWEAFESFNDFRMSATMDCYLKGLQDPRLACYFKAAVKDGAYHGVRNGQTSRNQGTLSEAASSMNVEQNDNIEWMGAAETYFLLAEAKLRLNLGDKTCLLYTSPSPR
;
A
#
# COMPACT_ATOMS: atom_id res chain seq x y z
N MET A 1 84.30 -2.25 18.23
CA MET A 1 83.04 -2.57 18.95
C MET A 1 82.28 -1.41 19.53
N LYS A 2 82.90 -0.34 20.03
CA LYS A 2 82.17 0.84 20.59
C LYS A 2 81.40 1.69 19.55
N GLN A 3 81.88 1.75 18.30
CA GLN A 3 81.15 2.52 17.25
C GLN A 3 79.88 1.82 16.75
N ILE A 4 79.87 0.49 16.61
CA ILE A 4 78.70 -0.26 16.16
C ILE A 4 77.58 -0.16 17.17
N SER A 5 77.88 -0.18 18.47
CA SER A 5 76.87 -0.02 19.56
C SER A 5 76.17 1.36 19.52
N LYS A 6 76.87 2.41 19.05
CA LYS A 6 76.31 3.76 18.96
C LYS A 6 75.31 3.90 17.79
N TYR A 7 75.60 3.24 16.67
CA TYR A 7 74.68 3.22 15.51
C TYR A 7 73.44 2.38 15.79
N ILE A 8 73.55 1.23 16.50
CA ILE A 8 72.40 0.42 16.86
C ILE A 8 71.47 1.19 17.82
N LYS A 9 72.00 1.97 18.76
CA LYS A 9 71.15 2.79 19.66
C LYS A 9 70.46 3.94 18.94
N VAL A 10 71.08 4.56 17.94
CA VAL A 10 70.48 5.64 17.12
C VAL A 10 69.42 5.07 16.20
N VAL A 11 69.65 3.94 15.54
CA VAL A 11 68.68 3.28 14.67
C VAL A 11 67.46 2.78 15.46
N ASN A 12 67.65 2.17 16.65
CA ASN A 12 66.52 1.74 17.49
C ASN A 12 65.74 2.94 18.07
N GLY A 13 66.41 4.07 18.39
CA GLY A 13 65.74 5.31 18.82
C GLY A 13 64.88 5.95 17.72
N THR A 14 65.38 5.93 16.48
CA THR A 14 64.67 6.47 15.33
C THR A 14 63.48 5.60 14.90
N LEU A 15 63.59 4.26 15.03
CA LEU A 15 62.49 3.32 14.78
C LEU A 15 61.39 3.43 15.86
N LEU A 16 61.77 3.63 17.15
CA LEU A 16 60.78 3.85 18.21
C LEU A 16 60.05 5.22 18.06
N ALA A 17 60.76 6.25 17.71
CA ALA A 17 60.19 7.58 17.47
C ALA A 17 59.29 7.60 16.23
N GLY A 18 59.67 6.86 15.15
CA GLY A 18 58.84 6.71 13.95
C GLY A 18 57.56 5.90 14.19
N GLY A 19 57.59 4.87 15.06
CA GLY A 19 56.45 4.09 15.44
C GLY A 19 55.41 4.85 16.29
N LEU A 20 55.84 5.76 17.14
CA LEU A 20 54.99 6.61 17.96
C LEU A 20 54.31 7.74 17.16
N LEU A 21 54.90 8.18 16.02
CA LEU A 21 54.29 9.17 15.17
C LEU A 21 53.19 8.62 14.26
N LEU A 22 53.15 7.30 14.00
CA LEU A 22 52.15 6.64 13.21
C LEU A 22 50.85 6.34 14.01
N THR A 23 50.90 6.32 15.32
CA THR A 23 49.71 6.09 16.17
C THR A 23 48.98 7.39 16.56
N ALA A 24 49.58 8.56 16.34
CA ALA A 24 49.01 9.84 16.76
C ALA A 24 47.94 10.39 15.80
N CYS A 25 47.88 9.87 14.58
CA CYS A 25 46.94 10.39 13.56
C CYS A 25 45.57 9.68 13.48
N THR A 26 45.39 8.60 14.23
CA THR A 26 44.12 7.81 14.13
C THR A 26 43.10 8.14 15.21
N SER A 27 43.46 8.83 16.26
CA SER A 27 42.56 9.14 17.38
C SER A 27 41.38 10.06 17.06
N HIS A 28 41.43 10.75 15.91
CA HIS A 28 40.33 11.60 15.46
C HIS A 28 39.71 11.14 14.14
N PHE A 29 40.15 9.99 13.61
CA PHE A 29 39.67 9.49 12.31
C PHE A 29 38.18 9.17 12.33
N GLU A 30 37.66 8.63 13.41
CA GLU A 30 36.24 8.38 13.60
C GLU A 30 35.43 9.70 13.64
N SER A 31 35.92 10.73 14.35
CA SER A 31 35.23 12.01 14.46
C SER A 31 35.29 12.84 13.18
N TRP A 32 36.31 12.67 12.36
CA TRP A 32 36.42 13.34 11.07
C TRP A 32 35.66 12.65 9.95
N ASN A 33 35.35 11.38 10.08
CA ASN A 33 34.55 10.62 9.16
C ASN A 33 33.04 10.69 9.46
N ILE A 34 32.64 11.31 10.55
CA ILE A 34 31.23 11.58 10.83
C ILE A 34 30.80 12.77 9.95
N ASN A 35 29.99 12.51 8.96
CA ASN A 35 29.36 13.56 8.19
C ASN A 35 28.38 14.32 9.12
N PRO A 36 28.61 15.61 9.42
CA PRO A 36 27.76 16.37 10.36
C PRO A 36 26.32 16.53 9.86
N ASN A 37 26.07 16.24 8.58
CA ASN A 37 24.75 16.26 7.98
C ASN A 37 24.13 14.86 7.88
N GLU A 38 24.80 13.82 8.36
CA GLU A 38 24.30 12.45 8.38
C GLU A 38 23.65 12.15 9.73
N VAL A 39 22.46 11.59 9.69
CA VAL A 39 21.75 11.19 10.91
C VAL A 39 22.49 10.04 11.56
N THR A 40 22.93 10.18 12.82
CA THR A 40 23.64 9.11 13.52
C THR A 40 22.70 7.93 13.84
N PRO A 41 23.23 6.70 14.03
CA PRO A 41 22.42 5.55 14.44
C PRO A 41 21.55 5.85 15.68
N GLU A 42 22.10 6.56 16.68
CA GLU A 42 21.37 6.93 17.89
C GLU A 42 20.26 7.95 17.64
N GLN A 43 20.46 8.86 16.66
CA GLN A 43 19.41 9.77 16.22
C GLN A 43 18.34 9.04 15.42
N MET A 44 18.72 8.00 14.64
CA MET A 44 17.78 7.17 13.90
C MET A 44 16.91 6.29 14.80
N GLU A 45 17.41 5.90 15.97
CA GLU A 45 16.64 5.15 16.98
C GLU A 45 15.63 6.04 17.72
N ARG A 46 15.93 7.35 17.85
CA ARG A 46 14.99 8.29 18.47
C ARG A 46 13.76 8.45 17.56
N ASP A 47 12.60 8.52 18.18
CA ASP A 47 11.31 8.77 17.52
C ASP A 47 10.94 7.77 16.41
N ASN A 48 11.49 6.56 16.44
CA ASN A 48 11.26 5.52 15.41
C ASN A 48 11.66 5.94 13.98
N LEU A 49 12.58 6.90 13.81
CA LEU A 49 12.97 7.39 12.48
C LEU A 49 13.42 6.26 11.55
N LYS A 50 14.16 5.27 12.10
CA LYS A 50 14.72 4.13 11.37
C LYS A 50 13.64 3.19 10.78
N THR A 51 12.49 3.08 11.42
CA THR A 51 11.36 2.26 10.97
C THR A 51 10.24 3.10 10.37
N GLY A 52 10.00 4.29 10.91
CA GLY A 52 8.92 5.17 10.52
C GLY A 52 9.03 5.67 9.08
N ALA A 53 10.23 6.04 8.63
CA ALA A 53 10.43 6.48 7.25
C ALA A 53 10.06 5.38 6.24
N TYR A 54 10.45 4.13 6.51
CA TYR A 54 10.06 2.97 5.68
C TYR A 54 8.56 2.69 5.77
N PHE A 55 7.96 2.86 6.96
CA PHE A 55 6.51 2.70 7.12
C PHE A 55 5.73 3.71 6.28
N THR A 56 6.12 4.99 6.32
CA THR A 56 5.56 6.03 5.43
C THR A 56 5.74 5.70 3.95
N GLN A 57 6.91 5.17 3.55
CA GLN A 57 7.13 4.72 2.18
C GLN A 57 6.15 3.62 1.78
N MET A 58 5.91 2.64 2.66
CA MET A 58 4.93 1.58 2.40
C MET A 58 3.51 2.13 2.24
N GLU A 59 3.07 3.05 3.11
CA GLU A 59 1.75 3.68 2.99
C GLU A 59 1.57 4.39 1.65
N ARG A 60 2.59 5.12 1.20
CA ARG A 60 2.58 5.77 -0.12
C ARG A 60 2.60 4.76 -1.27
N GLY A 61 3.31 3.66 -1.09
CA GLY A 61 3.54 2.63 -2.09
C GLY A 61 2.30 1.83 -2.47
N ILE A 62 1.29 1.74 -1.59
CA ILE A 62 0.07 0.96 -1.84
C ILE A 62 -0.66 1.47 -3.10
N PHE A 63 -0.83 2.77 -3.25
CA PHE A 63 -1.44 3.42 -4.41
C PHE A 63 -0.45 4.29 -5.20
N VAL A 64 0.84 4.13 -4.92
CA VAL A 64 1.95 4.82 -5.62
C VAL A 64 1.78 6.34 -5.64
N VAL A 65 1.37 6.91 -4.50
CA VAL A 65 1.15 8.34 -4.37
C VAL A 65 2.46 9.12 -4.19
N GLY A 66 2.52 10.28 -4.79
CA GLY A 66 3.65 11.19 -4.63
C GLY A 66 3.78 12.14 -5.81
N LYS A 67 4.72 13.06 -5.69
CA LYS A 67 5.00 13.99 -6.77
C LYS A 67 5.45 13.22 -8.01
N ASP A 68 4.85 13.54 -9.15
CA ASP A 68 5.16 12.96 -10.47
C ASP A 68 4.92 11.42 -10.54
N LYS A 69 3.96 10.89 -9.78
CA LYS A 69 3.63 9.47 -9.74
C LYS A 69 2.35 9.08 -10.50
N GLY A 70 1.60 10.03 -11.04
CA GLY A 70 0.28 9.79 -11.68
C GLY A 70 0.29 8.73 -12.76
N GLY A 71 1.26 8.75 -13.68
CA GLY A 71 1.39 7.70 -14.69
C GLY A 71 1.62 6.30 -14.10
N LEU A 72 2.37 6.19 -12.99
CA LEU A 72 2.57 4.91 -12.29
C LEU A 72 1.29 4.44 -11.58
N PHE A 73 0.50 5.36 -11.03
CA PHE A 73 -0.80 5.04 -10.46
C PHE A 73 -1.75 4.48 -11.53
N GLU A 74 -1.84 5.11 -12.70
CA GLU A 74 -2.64 4.58 -13.81
C GLU A 74 -2.22 3.15 -14.16
N GLU A 75 -0.93 2.90 -14.32
CA GLU A 75 -0.39 1.56 -14.62
C GLU A 75 -0.70 0.55 -13.51
N THR A 76 -0.59 0.95 -12.23
CA THR A 76 -0.76 0.03 -11.10
C THR A 76 -2.22 -0.21 -10.73
N GLN A 77 -3.12 0.72 -10.98
CA GLN A 77 -4.52 0.64 -10.56
C GLN A 77 -5.48 0.68 -11.75
N MET A 78 -5.49 1.76 -12.53
CA MET A 78 -6.54 2.03 -13.48
C MET A 78 -6.46 1.14 -14.72
N LEU A 79 -5.29 1.05 -15.34
CA LEU A 79 -5.06 0.26 -16.58
C LEU A 79 -5.01 -1.24 -16.34
N THR A 80 -4.88 -1.70 -15.09
CA THR A 80 -4.76 -3.12 -14.73
C THR A 80 -5.82 -3.60 -13.73
N GLY A 81 -6.79 -2.77 -13.40
CA GLY A 81 -7.86 -3.09 -12.45
C GLY A 81 -9.18 -2.41 -12.81
N ASP A 82 -9.26 -1.10 -12.71
CA ASP A 82 -10.52 -0.35 -12.80
C ASP A 82 -11.17 -0.44 -14.19
N ILE A 83 -10.36 -0.46 -15.26
CA ILE A 83 -10.82 -0.72 -16.63
C ILE A 83 -11.48 -2.09 -16.76
N PHE A 84 -10.85 -3.15 -16.22
CA PHE A 84 -11.40 -4.51 -16.31
C PHE A 84 -12.64 -4.70 -15.44
N ALA A 85 -12.72 -3.95 -14.31
CA ALA A 85 -13.93 -3.88 -13.51
C ALA A 85 -15.05 -3.05 -14.17
N SER A 86 -14.75 -2.41 -15.31
CA SER A 86 -15.67 -1.55 -16.05
C SER A 86 -16.17 -0.36 -15.21
N TYR A 87 -15.35 0.18 -14.33
CA TYR A 87 -15.66 1.42 -13.62
C TYR A 87 -15.45 2.63 -14.53
N PHE A 88 -14.37 2.60 -15.30
CA PHE A 88 -13.96 3.67 -16.21
C PHE A 88 -13.78 3.16 -17.62
N ALA A 89 -13.81 4.08 -18.57
CA ALA A 89 -13.49 3.81 -19.96
C ALA A 89 -12.48 4.85 -20.46
N PRO A 90 -11.48 4.45 -21.25
CA PRO A 90 -10.55 5.39 -21.85
C PRO A 90 -11.23 6.25 -22.91
N VAL A 91 -10.85 7.52 -22.98
CA VAL A 91 -11.35 8.47 -23.98
C VAL A 91 -10.35 8.73 -25.10
N LYS A 92 -9.13 8.22 -24.98
CA LYS A 92 -8.10 8.25 -26.00
C LYS A 92 -7.59 6.85 -26.34
N THR A 93 -6.95 6.72 -27.49
CA THR A 93 -6.19 5.55 -27.87
C THR A 93 -4.72 5.81 -27.56
N TRP A 94 -4.07 4.88 -26.86
CA TRP A 94 -2.63 4.94 -26.66
C TRP A 94 -1.93 4.22 -27.78
N ASP A 95 -1.29 4.93 -28.69
CA ASP A 95 -0.58 4.37 -29.83
C ASP A 95 0.91 4.17 -29.55
N TYR A 96 1.21 3.32 -28.56
CA TYR A 96 2.57 2.87 -28.32
C TYR A 96 2.84 1.61 -29.16
N ALA A 97 3.50 1.78 -30.30
CA ALA A 97 3.81 0.67 -31.22
C ALA A 97 2.57 -0.04 -31.83
N GLY A 98 1.44 0.64 -31.94
CA GLY A 98 0.26 0.16 -32.67
C GLY A 98 -0.54 -0.94 -31.98
N THR A 99 -0.51 -1.03 -30.64
CA THR A 99 -1.05 -2.24 -30.00
C THR A 99 -1.98 -2.01 -28.80
N GLU A 100 -2.07 -0.82 -28.23
CA GLU A 100 -2.39 -0.72 -26.81
C GLU A 100 -3.75 -0.11 -26.54
N ASP A 101 -4.74 -0.98 -26.45
CA ASP A 101 -6.06 -0.67 -25.89
C ASP A 101 -6.35 -1.68 -24.77
N ASN A 102 -6.01 -1.35 -23.53
CA ASN A 102 -6.19 -2.25 -22.40
C ASN A 102 -7.62 -2.72 -22.22
N ASP A 103 -8.60 -1.87 -22.52
CA ASP A 103 -10.03 -2.23 -22.51
C ASP A 103 -10.43 -3.19 -23.64
N CYS A 104 -9.54 -3.46 -24.61
CA CYS A 104 -9.62 -4.53 -25.59
C CYS A 104 -8.69 -5.69 -25.29
N TYR A 105 -8.11 -5.77 -24.10
CA TYR A 105 -7.14 -6.79 -23.66
C TYR A 105 -5.84 -6.81 -24.48
N LYS A 106 -5.48 -5.70 -25.10
CA LYS A 106 -4.17 -5.51 -25.73
C LYS A 106 -3.25 -4.83 -24.75
N LEU A 107 -2.53 -5.63 -23.97
CA LEU A 107 -1.75 -5.13 -22.84
C LEU A 107 -0.36 -4.67 -23.28
N TYR A 108 0.01 -3.43 -22.92
CA TYR A 108 1.35 -2.93 -23.07
C TYR A 108 2.26 -3.48 -21.95
N ARG A 109 3.44 -3.99 -22.34
CA ARG A 109 4.32 -4.72 -21.42
C ARG A 109 4.68 -3.92 -20.17
N GLN A 110 4.96 -2.64 -20.31
CA GLN A 110 5.31 -1.78 -19.18
C GLN A 110 4.15 -1.73 -18.18
N TRP A 111 2.93 -1.54 -18.65
CA TRP A 111 1.75 -1.38 -17.79
C TRP A 111 1.41 -2.62 -16.97
N TYR A 112 1.62 -3.83 -17.52
CA TYR A 112 1.39 -5.01 -16.70
C TYR A 112 2.62 -5.43 -15.87
N ASN A 113 3.81 -4.83 -16.06
CA ASN A 113 4.96 -5.03 -15.21
C ASN A 113 5.00 -4.06 -14.02
N SER A 114 4.50 -2.83 -14.19
CA SER A 114 4.59 -1.76 -13.19
C SER A 114 3.97 -2.13 -11.85
N PRO A 115 2.77 -2.73 -11.74
CA PRO A 115 2.21 -3.09 -10.45
C PRO A 115 3.11 -4.06 -9.66
N PHE A 116 3.69 -5.05 -10.35
CA PHE A 116 4.60 -6.02 -9.77
C PHE A 116 5.87 -5.33 -9.24
N ASN A 117 6.55 -4.58 -10.10
CA ASN A 117 7.79 -3.90 -9.73
C ASN A 117 7.58 -2.92 -8.57
N ASN A 118 6.54 -2.08 -8.65
CA ASN A 118 6.25 -1.10 -7.59
C ASN A 118 5.96 -1.77 -6.25
N ALA A 119 5.21 -2.86 -6.22
CA ALA A 119 4.92 -3.55 -4.96
C ALA A 119 6.20 -4.10 -4.29
N TYR A 120 7.15 -4.59 -5.06
CA TYR A 120 8.40 -5.08 -4.50
C TYR A 120 9.32 -3.95 -4.03
N THR A 121 9.39 -2.84 -4.75
CA THR A 121 10.24 -1.70 -4.38
C THR A 121 9.63 -0.83 -3.28
N GLU A 122 8.32 -0.60 -3.31
CA GLU A 122 7.66 0.36 -2.41
C GLU A 122 6.99 -0.31 -1.19
N VAL A 123 6.80 -1.65 -1.21
CA VAL A 123 6.17 -2.37 -0.10
C VAL A 123 7.09 -3.44 0.48
N MET A 124 7.60 -4.36 -0.34
CA MET A 124 8.37 -5.50 0.17
C MET A 124 9.76 -5.10 0.68
N GLN A 125 10.50 -4.26 -0.04
CA GLN A 125 11.83 -3.81 0.39
C GLN A 125 11.78 -2.98 1.68
N PRO A 126 10.94 -1.94 1.82
CA PRO A 126 10.86 -1.21 3.09
C PRO A 126 10.33 -2.07 4.24
N TRP A 127 9.40 -3.01 3.99
CA TRP A 127 9.00 -3.99 5.00
C TRP A 127 10.19 -4.81 5.49
N GLN A 128 11.02 -5.33 4.59
CA GLN A 128 12.23 -6.08 4.96
C GLN A 128 13.18 -5.23 5.79
N SER A 129 13.38 -3.97 5.42
CA SER A 129 14.21 -3.03 6.20
C SER A 129 13.67 -2.82 7.61
N ILE A 130 12.35 -2.78 7.81
CA ILE A 130 11.76 -2.71 9.15
C ILE A 130 12.00 -4.01 9.91
N VAL A 131 11.82 -5.17 9.28
CA VAL A 131 12.03 -6.49 9.90
C VAL A 131 13.48 -6.66 10.37
N GLU A 132 14.45 -6.25 9.57
CA GLU A 132 15.89 -6.34 9.91
C GLU A 132 16.30 -5.43 11.07
N ASN A 133 15.52 -4.41 11.37
CA ASN A 133 15.77 -3.43 12.42
C ASN A 133 14.83 -3.54 13.63
N THR A 134 14.06 -4.62 13.73
CA THR A 134 13.06 -4.79 14.80
C THR A 134 12.97 -6.25 15.25
N ASP A 135 12.59 -6.45 16.52
CA ASP A 135 12.26 -7.76 17.05
C ASP A 135 10.89 -8.26 16.53
N GLU A 136 10.64 -9.56 16.65
CA GLU A 136 9.40 -10.19 16.20
C GLU A 136 8.14 -9.63 16.87
N VAL A 137 8.24 -9.22 18.12
CA VAL A 137 7.14 -8.65 18.91
C VAL A 137 7.04 -7.12 18.82
N SER A 138 7.76 -6.50 17.86
CA SER A 138 7.76 -5.05 17.68
C SER A 138 6.44 -4.58 17.04
N PRO A 139 5.76 -3.57 17.62
CA PRO A 139 4.60 -2.96 16.98
C PRO A 139 4.89 -2.38 15.59
N ALA A 140 6.10 -1.85 15.34
CA ALA A 140 6.50 -1.35 14.02
C ALA A 140 6.48 -2.46 12.97
N ARG A 141 7.03 -3.64 13.31
CA ARG A 141 7.01 -4.82 12.44
C ARG A 141 5.58 -5.31 12.19
N ALA A 142 4.74 -5.32 13.21
CA ALA A 142 3.35 -5.73 13.09
C ALA A 142 2.55 -4.80 12.17
N LEU A 143 2.66 -3.47 12.35
CA LEU A 143 2.04 -2.47 11.48
C LEU A 143 2.50 -2.62 10.03
N ALA A 144 3.81 -2.71 9.81
CA ALA A 144 4.39 -2.90 8.48
C ALA A 144 3.91 -4.21 7.83
N THR A 145 3.75 -5.28 8.60
CA THR A 145 3.23 -6.56 8.10
C THR A 145 1.78 -6.45 7.65
N ILE A 146 0.94 -5.72 8.36
CA ILE A 146 -0.45 -5.46 7.95
C ILE A 146 -0.47 -4.71 6.60
N VAL A 147 0.33 -3.65 6.46
CA VAL A 147 0.43 -2.89 5.20
C VAL A 147 0.98 -3.76 4.07
N LYS A 148 2.00 -4.60 4.36
CA LYS A 148 2.53 -5.57 3.39
C LYS A 148 1.44 -6.53 2.91
N VAL A 149 0.68 -7.15 3.79
CA VAL A 149 -0.39 -8.08 3.41
C VAL A 149 -1.45 -7.37 2.57
N PHE A 150 -1.84 -6.15 2.94
CA PHE A 150 -2.79 -5.36 2.15
C PHE A 150 -2.26 -5.09 0.74
N GLY A 151 -1.02 -4.64 0.60
CA GLY A 151 -0.40 -4.37 -0.71
C GLY A 151 -0.22 -5.63 -1.55
N MET A 152 0.36 -6.69 -0.98
CA MET A 152 0.71 -7.91 -1.71
C MET A 152 -0.51 -8.78 -2.04
N SER A 153 -1.61 -8.66 -1.31
CA SER A 153 -2.87 -9.32 -1.70
C SER A 153 -3.37 -8.82 -3.06
N ARG A 154 -3.23 -7.53 -3.35
CA ARG A 154 -3.55 -6.94 -4.66
C ARG A 154 -2.67 -7.50 -5.78
N ILE A 155 -1.42 -7.86 -5.46
CA ILE A 155 -0.45 -8.38 -6.43
C ILE A 155 -0.73 -9.84 -6.75
N THR A 156 -0.90 -10.71 -5.75
CA THR A 156 -1.24 -12.11 -6.01
C THR A 156 -2.61 -12.25 -6.68
N ASP A 157 -3.56 -11.34 -6.44
CA ASP A 157 -4.85 -11.31 -7.14
C ASP A 157 -4.71 -10.96 -8.63
N LYS A 158 -3.70 -10.18 -9.00
CA LYS A 158 -3.42 -9.83 -10.41
C LYS A 158 -2.59 -10.89 -11.14
N TYR A 159 -1.61 -11.50 -10.48
CA TYR A 159 -0.59 -12.32 -11.12
C TYR A 159 -0.65 -13.80 -10.73
N GLY A 160 -1.45 -14.18 -9.73
CA GLY A 160 -1.48 -15.53 -9.17
C GLY A 160 -0.24 -15.80 -8.32
N PRO A 161 0.60 -16.81 -8.66
CA PRO A 161 1.85 -17.09 -7.96
C PRO A 161 2.81 -15.91 -7.95
N ILE A 162 3.42 -15.62 -6.79
CA ILE A 162 4.39 -14.52 -6.60
C ILE A 162 5.55 -14.96 -5.68
N PRO A 163 6.76 -14.39 -5.79
CA PRO A 163 7.85 -14.63 -4.84
C PRO A 163 7.56 -13.90 -3.52
N TYR A 164 7.05 -14.60 -2.50
CA TYR A 164 6.59 -14.01 -1.26
C TYR A 164 7.36 -14.49 -0.01
N SER A 165 7.28 -15.78 0.32
CA SER A 165 7.81 -16.33 1.57
C SER A 165 9.33 -16.28 1.67
N LYS A 166 10.02 -16.32 0.55
CA LYS A 166 11.49 -16.31 0.45
C LYS A 166 12.06 -14.98 -0.05
N PHE A 167 11.26 -13.93 -0.04
CA PHE A 167 11.75 -12.60 -0.42
C PHE A 167 12.95 -12.20 0.43
N GLY A 168 13.97 -11.61 -0.21
CA GLY A 168 15.20 -11.18 0.46
C GLY A 168 16.25 -12.29 0.68
N THR A 169 15.96 -13.56 0.39
CA THR A 169 16.92 -14.65 0.61
C THR A 169 17.95 -14.82 -0.52
N GLY A 170 17.80 -14.11 -1.62
CA GLY A 170 18.72 -14.16 -2.76
C GLY A 170 18.16 -13.52 -4.03
N ILE A 171 18.94 -13.57 -5.11
CA ILE A 171 18.57 -12.99 -6.41
C ILE A 171 17.52 -13.84 -7.14
N HIS A 172 17.59 -15.16 -6.96
CA HIS A 172 16.66 -16.11 -7.59
C HIS A 172 15.75 -16.70 -6.52
N VAL A 173 14.56 -16.11 -6.39
CA VAL A 173 13.55 -16.53 -5.41
C VAL A 173 12.45 -17.31 -6.11
N ALA A 174 12.10 -18.48 -5.57
CA ALA A 174 10.99 -19.29 -6.08
C ALA A 174 9.65 -18.55 -5.86
N TYR A 175 8.72 -18.76 -6.78
CA TYR A 175 7.34 -18.29 -6.64
C TYR A 175 6.58 -19.23 -5.69
N ASP A 176 5.85 -18.65 -4.76
CA ASP A 176 4.88 -19.37 -3.95
C ASP A 176 3.56 -19.47 -4.71
N SER A 177 2.82 -20.58 -4.55
CA SER A 177 1.47 -20.67 -5.09
C SER A 177 0.56 -19.60 -4.49
N GLN A 178 -0.47 -19.16 -5.21
CA GLN A 178 -1.44 -18.19 -4.66
C GLN A 178 -2.08 -18.72 -3.36
N LYS A 179 -2.33 -20.04 -3.27
CA LYS A 179 -2.81 -20.68 -2.04
C LYS A 179 -1.84 -20.45 -0.86
N ASP A 180 -0.56 -20.75 -1.06
CA ASP A 180 0.45 -20.63 -0.01
C ASP A 180 0.62 -19.16 0.42
N VAL A 181 0.57 -18.23 -0.53
CA VAL A 181 0.61 -16.79 -0.26
C VAL A 181 -0.58 -16.35 0.60
N TYR A 182 -1.81 -16.77 0.27
CA TYR A 182 -3.00 -16.46 1.07
C TYR A 182 -2.94 -17.06 2.48
N TYR A 183 -2.44 -18.29 2.61
CA TYR A 183 -2.29 -18.92 3.91
C TYR A 183 -1.27 -18.17 4.78
N ARG A 184 -0.19 -17.73 4.15
CA ARG A 184 0.81 -16.91 4.83
C ARG A 184 0.25 -15.54 5.25
N PHE A 185 -0.63 -14.93 4.45
CA PHE A 185 -1.33 -13.70 4.86
C PHE A 185 -2.13 -13.88 6.14
N PHE A 186 -2.84 -14.99 6.29
CA PHE A 186 -3.61 -15.25 7.51
C PHE A 186 -2.72 -15.43 8.74
N GLU A 187 -1.62 -16.17 8.60
CA GLU A 187 -0.64 -16.32 9.68
C GLU A 187 -0.06 -14.95 10.09
N GLU A 188 0.42 -14.20 9.13
CA GLU A 188 1.02 -12.89 9.36
C GLU A 188 0.06 -11.86 9.95
N LEU A 189 -1.20 -11.88 9.53
CA LEU A 189 -2.24 -11.02 10.13
C LEU A 189 -2.56 -11.45 11.56
N ALA A 190 -2.64 -12.75 11.83
CA ALA A 190 -2.90 -13.24 13.19
C ALA A 190 -1.78 -12.80 14.15
N ASP A 191 -0.51 -13.05 13.78
CA ASP A 191 0.65 -12.65 14.57
C ASP A 191 0.70 -11.12 14.79
N ALA A 192 0.45 -10.33 13.74
CA ALA A 192 0.45 -8.88 13.85
C ALA A 192 -0.69 -8.35 14.74
N ILE A 193 -1.89 -8.92 14.65
CA ILE A 193 -3.03 -8.59 15.49
C ILE A 193 -2.72 -8.90 16.95
N ASP A 194 -2.11 -10.05 17.25
CA ASP A 194 -1.75 -10.46 18.61
C ASP A 194 -0.71 -9.50 19.22
N VAL A 195 0.34 -9.15 18.47
CA VAL A 195 1.36 -8.18 18.90
C VAL A 195 0.73 -6.83 19.21
N LEU A 196 -0.10 -6.30 18.29
CA LEU A 196 -0.74 -5.00 18.45
C LEU A 196 -1.78 -5.01 19.58
N THR A 197 -2.52 -6.10 19.77
CA THR A 197 -3.47 -6.26 20.88
C THR A 197 -2.73 -6.26 22.21
N GLY A 198 -1.60 -6.95 22.30
CA GLY A 198 -0.73 -6.93 23.46
C GLY A 198 -0.15 -5.53 23.74
N TYR A 199 0.20 -4.76 22.72
CA TYR A 199 0.61 -3.35 22.87
C TYR A 199 -0.57 -2.49 23.36
N ASN A 200 -1.70 -2.54 22.69
CA ASN A 200 -2.89 -1.73 22.98
C ASN A 200 -3.48 -1.99 24.39
N SER A 201 -3.28 -3.20 24.92
CA SER A 201 -3.70 -3.54 26.31
C SER A 201 -2.85 -2.85 27.39
N ARG A 202 -1.61 -2.45 27.08
CA ARG A 202 -0.68 -1.81 27.99
C ARG A 202 -0.68 -0.29 27.92
N THR A 203 -1.05 0.26 26.77
CA THR A 203 -1.04 1.72 26.56
C THR A 203 -2.01 2.11 25.46
N SER A 204 -2.60 3.30 25.60
CA SER A 204 -3.41 3.96 24.57
C SER A 204 -2.62 5.03 23.79
N GLU A 205 -1.33 5.17 24.09
CA GLU A 205 -0.50 6.16 23.40
C GLU A 205 -0.33 5.83 21.93
N PRO A 206 -0.38 6.81 21.03
CA PRO A 206 -0.12 6.60 19.62
C PRO A 206 1.28 6.01 19.37
N TYR A 207 1.39 5.10 18.43
CA TYR A 207 2.67 4.52 18.03
C TYR A 207 3.06 4.99 16.64
N MET A 208 4.24 5.55 16.48
CA MET A 208 4.76 6.12 15.22
C MET A 208 3.83 7.21 14.61
N GLU A 209 3.14 8.02 15.44
CA GLU A 209 2.16 9.02 15.02
C GLU A 209 2.63 9.91 13.86
N ARG A 210 3.90 10.32 13.87
CA ARG A 210 4.49 11.20 12.85
C ARG A 210 4.67 10.56 11.48
N TYR A 211 4.62 9.23 11.42
CA TYR A 211 4.90 8.42 10.23
C TYR A 211 3.68 7.67 9.70
N ASP A 212 2.59 7.65 10.46
CA ASP A 212 1.32 7.01 10.12
C ASP A 212 0.31 8.05 9.61
N TYR A 213 0.20 8.18 8.30
CA TYR A 213 -0.73 9.09 7.65
C TYR A 213 -2.14 8.52 7.48
N ILE A 214 -2.37 7.27 7.88
CA ILE A 214 -3.68 6.61 7.85
C ILE A 214 -4.43 6.87 9.15
N TYR A 215 -3.85 6.47 10.28
CA TYR A 215 -4.52 6.49 11.57
C TYR A 215 -3.83 7.34 12.64
N ASN A 216 -2.75 8.07 12.29
CA ASN A 216 -1.98 8.88 13.23
C ASN A 216 -1.52 8.08 14.47
N GLY A 217 -1.00 6.87 14.25
CA GLY A 217 -0.47 6.00 15.29
C GLY A 217 -1.50 5.29 16.16
N ARG A 218 -2.80 5.37 15.83
CA ARG A 218 -3.85 4.72 16.62
C ARG A 218 -3.90 3.21 16.37
N VAL A 219 -3.23 2.48 17.25
CA VAL A 219 -3.06 1.01 17.15
C VAL A 219 -4.39 0.27 17.12
N GLU A 220 -5.38 0.69 17.91
CA GLU A 220 -6.71 0.08 17.90
C GLU A 220 -7.35 0.08 16.50
N LYS A 221 -7.19 1.18 15.75
CA LYS A 221 -7.72 1.28 14.39
C LYS A 221 -7.00 0.36 13.41
N TRP A 222 -5.69 0.19 13.57
CA TRP A 222 -4.91 -0.78 12.80
C TRP A 222 -5.35 -2.22 13.07
N ILE A 223 -5.71 -2.55 14.32
CA ILE A 223 -6.25 -3.88 14.65
C ILE A 223 -7.61 -4.10 13.97
N LYS A 224 -8.51 -3.11 14.00
CA LYS A 224 -9.79 -3.18 13.28
C LYS A 224 -9.59 -3.34 11.78
N PHE A 225 -8.66 -2.58 11.20
CA PHE A 225 -8.28 -2.70 9.79
C PHE A 225 -7.77 -4.11 9.47
N ALA A 226 -6.85 -4.65 10.27
CA ALA A 226 -6.28 -5.97 10.07
C ALA A 226 -7.34 -7.08 10.17
N ASN A 227 -8.25 -7.00 11.13
CA ASN A 227 -9.40 -7.93 11.25
C ASN A 227 -10.32 -7.84 10.02
N THR A 228 -10.61 -6.62 9.54
CA THR A 228 -11.44 -6.43 8.33
C THR A 228 -10.73 -6.94 7.08
N LEU A 229 -9.42 -6.72 6.96
CA LEU A 229 -8.61 -7.29 5.88
C LEU A 229 -8.62 -8.83 5.94
N ARG A 230 -8.48 -9.42 7.12
CA ARG A 230 -8.58 -10.88 7.34
C ARG A 230 -9.93 -11.41 6.86
N LEU A 231 -11.02 -10.73 7.22
CA LEU A 231 -12.38 -11.06 6.75
C LEU A 231 -12.48 -10.97 5.21
N ARG A 232 -11.96 -9.90 4.59
CA ARG A 232 -11.92 -9.73 3.12
C ARG A 232 -11.21 -10.90 2.44
N LEU A 233 -10.01 -11.23 2.90
CA LEU A 233 -9.20 -12.30 2.32
C LEU A 233 -9.86 -13.68 2.52
N ALA A 234 -10.48 -13.91 3.67
CA ALA A 234 -11.21 -15.14 3.94
C ALA A 234 -12.44 -15.31 3.02
N MET A 235 -13.19 -14.24 2.77
CA MET A 235 -14.31 -14.29 1.82
C MET A 235 -13.84 -14.58 0.39
N ARG A 236 -12.65 -14.13 -0.02
CA ARG A 236 -12.08 -14.41 -1.35
C ARG A 236 -11.80 -15.91 -1.57
N ILE A 237 -11.40 -16.62 -0.53
CA ILE A 237 -11.11 -18.07 -0.63
C ILE A 237 -12.32 -18.95 -0.34
N SER A 238 -13.48 -18.38 -0.03
CA SER A 238 -14.68 -19.11 0.43
C SER A 238 -15.19 -20.18 -0.55
N TYR A 239 -14.89 -20.07 -1.84
CA TYR A 239 -15.26 -21.07 -2.84
C TYR A 239 -14.22 -22.18 -3.04
N VAL A 240 -12.96 -21.89 -2.74
CA VAL A 240 -11.86 -22.82 -3.00
C VAL A 240 -11.40 -23.56 -1.74
N ASP A 241 -11.61 -22.95 -0.57
CA ASP A 241 -11.35 -23.54 0.74
C ASP A 241 -12.33 -22.99 1.79
N GLU A 242 -13.55 -23.51 1.82
CA GLU A 242 -14.58 -23.08 2.75
C GLU A 242 -14.17 -23.29 4.21
N THR A 243 -13.46 -24.38 4.54
CA THR A 243 -13.06 -24.69 5.90
C THR A 243 -12.08 -23.61 6.43
N LYS A 244 -11.05 -23.29 5.65
CA LYS A 244 -10.09 -22.23 6.01
C LYS A 244 -10.80 -20.88 6.08
N ALA A 245 -11.67 -20.57 5.11
CA ALA A 245 -12.45 -19.34 5.10
C ALA A 245 -13.25 -19.15 6.39
N ARG A 246 -14.01 -20.19 6.82
CA ARG A 246 -14.79 -20.16 8.07
C ARG A 246 -13.92 -19.85 9.27
N THR A 247 -12.81 -20.57 9.43
CA THR A 247 -11.88 -20.35 10.54
C THR A 247 -11.40 -18.90 10.61
N GLU A 248 -11.02 -18.32 9.47
CA GLU A 248 -10.48 -16.97 9.43
C GLU A 248 -11.57 -15.89 9.63
N ILE A 249 -12.78 -16.12 9.12
CA ILE A 249 -13.95 -15.27 9.34
C ILE A 249 -14.32 -15.24 10.82
N GLU A 250 -14.45 -16.43 11.45
CA GLU A 250 -14.79 -16.54 12.86
C GLU A 250 -13.76 -15.87 13.76
N ALA A 251 -12.48 -16.03 13.44
CA ALA A 251 -11.40 -15.35 14.17
C ALA A 251 -11.46 -13.82 14.01
N ALA A 252 -11.75 -13.32 12.81
CA ALA A 252 -11.87 -11.89 12.56
C ALA A 252 -13.09 -11.26 13.27
N ILE A 253 -14.25 -11.92 13.20
CA ILE A 253 -15.49 -11.45 13.83
C ILE A 253 -15.43 -11.56 15.35
N GLY A 254 -14.83 -12.63 15.86
CA GLY A 254 -14.73 -12.94 17.30
C GLY A 254 -13.68 -12.12 18.06
N HIS A 255 -12.85 -11.34 17.37
CA HIS A 255 -11.80 -10.56 18.03
C HIS A 255 -12.39 -9.43 18.90
N SER A 256 -11.89 -9.27 20.13
CA SER A 256 -12.45 -8.36 21.13
C SER A 256 -12.48 -6.88 20.72
N ILE A 257 -11.50 -6.42 19.92
CA ILE A 257 -11.45 -5.04 19.38
C ILE A 257 -12.40 -4.89 18.17
N GLY A 258 -12.70 -5.97 17.47
CA GLY A 258 -13.69 -6.02 16.40
C GLY A 258 -13.16 -5.57 15.05
N LEU A 259 -14.09 -5.20 14.17
CA LEU A 259 -13.91 -4.80 12.78
C LEU A 259 -14.08 -3.29 12.62
N MET A 260 -13.77 -2.78 11.43
CA MET A 260 -14.10 -1.40 11.03
C MET A 260 -15.62 -1.28 10.88
N THR A 261 -16.29 -0.51 11.75
CA THR A 261 -17.76 -0.42 11.77
C THR A 261 -18.32 0.99 11.69
N SER A 262 -17.46 1.98 11.75
CA SER A 262 -17.85 3.40 11.63
C SER A 262 -17.03 4.11 10.56
N VAL A 263 -17.50 5.24 10.08
CA VAL A 263 -16.76 6.11 9.15
C VAL A 263 -15.42 6.54 9.76
N ASP A 264 -15.36 6.69 11.08
CA ASP A 264 -14.11 7.03 11.78
C ASP A 264 -13.06 5.91 11.71
N ASP A 265 -13.46 4.68 11.41
CA ASP A 265 -12.55 3.55 11.24
C ASP A 265 -11.99 3.46 9.81
N ASN A 266 -12.52 4.23 8.85
CA ASN A 266 -12.04 4.21 7.47
C ASN A 266 -10.53 4.42 7.41
N ALA A 267 -9.86 3.56 6.66
CA ALA A 267 -8.45 3.69 6.36
C ALA A 267 -8.26 4.69 5.22
N VAL A 268 -7.85 5.89 5.55
CA VAL A 268 -7.72 7.00 4.60
C VAL A 268 -6.31 7.58 4.68
N LEU A 269 -5.58 7.53 3.57
CA LEU A 269 -4.30 8.22 3.44
C LEU A 269 -4.55 9.72 3.37
N LYS A 270 -4.11 10.44 4.41
CA LYS A 270 -4.41 11.86 4.61
C LYS A 270 -3.23 12.73 4.27
N GLN A 271 -3.53 13.85 3.64
CA GLN A 271 -2.55 14.92 3.48
C GLN A 271 -2.33 15.67 4.79
N SER A 272 -1.14 16.20 4.96
CA SER A 272 -0.74 17.08 6.06
C SER A 272 0.22 18.15 5.57
N ALA A 273 0.59 19.11 6.42
CA ALA A 273 1.57 20.13 6.07
C ALA A 273 2.96 19.55 5.68
N SER A 274 3.30 18.39 6.24
CA SER A 274 4.57 17.68 5.95
C SER A 274 4.45 16.59 4.89
N PHE A 275 3.23 16.24 4.47
CA PHE A 275 2.95 15.19 3.51
C PHE A 275 1.83 15.62 2.57
N THR A 276 2.20 16.09 1.39
CA THR A 276 1.28 16.51 0.34
C THR A 276 1.45 15.65 -0.90
N PHE A 277 0.36 15.41 -1.59
CA PHE A 277 0.32 14.74 -2.89
C PHE A 277 -0.81 15.31 -3.73
N ILE A 278 -0.77 15.07 -5.03
CA ILE A 278 -1.92 15.25 -5.92
C ILE A 278 -2.71 13.94 -5.86
N ASN A 279 -4.05 14.02 -5.78
CA ASN A 279 -4.88 12.84 -5.88
C ASN A 279 -4.72 12.25 -7.29
N GLU A 280 -4.29 11.01 -7.36
CA GLU A 280 -3.87 10.37 -8.60
C GLU A 280 -5.07 10.10 -9.55
N TRP A 281 -6.30 9.89 -9.00
CA TRP A 281 -7.51 9.83 -9.84
C TRP A 281 -7.81 11.18 -10.47
N TRP A 282 -7.66 12.28 -9.70
CA TRP A 282 -7.79 13.62 -10.26
C TRP A 282 -6.79 13.85 -11.39
N GLU A 283 -5.55 13.44 -11.22
CA GLU A 283 -4.53 13.60 -12.25
C GLU A 283 -4.89 12.83 -13.52
N ALA A 284 -5.36 11.60 -13.42
CA ALA A 284 -5.76 10.78 -14.56
C ALA A 284 -7.02 11.32 -15.28
N PHE A 285 -7.99 11.82 -14.53
CA PHE A 285 -9.25 12.30 -15.09
C PHE A 285 -9.21 13.74 -15.58
N GLU A 286 -8.54 14.63 -14.86
CA GLU A 286 -8.58 16.08 -15.11
C GLU A 286 -7.27 16.59 -15.76
N SER A 287 -6.10 16.10 -15.34
CA SER A 287 -4.81 16.54 -15.87
C SER A 287 -4.46 15.82 -17.17
N PHE A 288 -4.42 14.48 -17.14
CA PHE A 288 -4.13 13.66 -18.33
C PHE A 288 -5.35 13.52 -19.24
N ASN A 289 -6.54 13.65 -18.68
CA ASN A 289 -7.81 13.54 -19.39
C ASN A 289 -7.95 12.19 -20.11
N ASP A 290 -7.60 11.11 -19.45
CA ASP A 290 -7.49 9.77 -20.04
C ASP A 290 -8.77 8.96 -19.93
N PHE A 291 -9.58 9.22 -18.91
CA PHE A 291 -10.73 8.39 -18.55
C PHE A 291 -12.00 9.19 -18.33
N ARG A 292 -13.14 8.50 -18.51
CA ARG A 292 -14.48 8.95 -18.11
C ARG A 292 -15.26 7.76 -17.51
N MET A 293 -16.39 8.05 -16.89
CA MET A 293 -17.35 7.03 -16.45
C MET A 293 -17.58 6.02 -17.56
N SER A 294 -17.57 4.73 -17.26
CA SER A 294 -17.92 3.72 -18.27
C SER A 294 -19.41 3.66 -18.54
N ALA A 295 -19.80 3.16 -19.72
CA ALA A 295 -21.21 2.89 -20.04
C ALA A 295 -21.82 1.84 -19.10
N THR A 296 -21.03 0.93 -18.55
CA THR A 296 -21.47 -0.06 -17.56
C THR A 296 -21.86 0.65 -16.26
N MET A 297 -21.01 1.53 -15.73
CA MET A 297 -21.34 2.31 -14.52
C MET A 297 -22.56 3.19 -14.74
N ASP A 298 -22.65 3.85 -15.90
CA ASP A 298 -23.81 4.66 -16.28
C ASP A 298 -25.11 3.83 -16.25
N CYS A 299 -25.11 2.66 -16.89
CA CYS A 299 -26.26 1.76 -16.91
C CYS A 299 -26.68 1.31 -15.49
N TYR A 300 -25.72 0.91 -14.64
CA TYR A 300 -26.04 0.45 -13.28
C TYR A 300 -26.56 1.60 -12.42
N LEU A 301 -25.86 2.72 -12.36
CA LEU A 301 -26.21 3.82 -11.47
C LEU A 301 -27.53 4.48 -11.87
N LYS A 302 -27.76 4.68 -13.16
CA LYS A 302 -29.05 5.23 -13.65
C LYS A 302 -30.18 4.19 -13.59
N GLY A 303 -29.91 2.96 -14.01
CA GLY A 303 -30.92 1.91 -14.05
C GLY A 303 -31.47 1.57 -12.68
N LEU A 304 -30.63 1.64 -11.64
CA LEU A 304 -31.03 1.46 -10.24
C LEU A 304 -31.45 2.76 -9.54
N GLN A 305 -31.43 3.90 -10.23
CA GLN A 305 -31.65 5.24 -9.66
C GLN A 305 -30.78 5.47 -8.41
N ASP A 306 -29.51 5.04 -8.50
CA ASP A 306 -28.58 5.06 -7.38
C ASP A 306 -28.18 6.51 -7.05
N PRO A 307 -28.45 7.01 -5.82
CA PRO A 307 -28.13 8.38 -5.43
C PRO A 307 -26.63 8.68 -5.42
N ARG A 308 -25.77 7.64 -5.41
CA ARG A 308 -24.31 7.77 -5.45
C ARG A 308 -23.78 8.25 -6.80
N LEU A 309 -24.60 8.26 -7.85
CA LEU A 309 -24.18 8.73 -9.18
C LEU A 309 -23.53 10.12 -9.11
N ALA A 310 -24.20 11.08 -8.45
CA ALA A 310 -23.67 12.43 -8.29
C ALA A 310 -22.52 12.55 -7.29
N CYS A 311 -22.36 11.55 -6.41
CA CYS A 311 -21.19 11.49 -5.52
C CYS A 311 -19.93 11.00 -6.25
N TYR A 312 -20.10 10.06 -7.19
CA TYR A 312 -18.98 9.45 -7.91
C TYR A 312 -18.56 10.21 -9.16
N PHE A 313 -19.52 10.87 -9.83
CA PHE A 313 -19.26 11.48 -11.12
C PHE A 313 -19.82 12.91 -11.22
N LYS A 314 -19.10 13.75 -11.95
CA LYS A 314 -19.55 15.08 -12.40
C LYS A 314 -20.42 14.91 -13.63
N ALA A 315 -21.42 15.77 -13.82
CA ALA A 315 -22.19 15.81 -15.05
C ALA A 315 -21.28 16.17 -16.25
N ALA A 316 -21.62 15.68 -17.43
CA ALA A 316 -20.87 15.97 -18.64
C ALA A 316 -20.95 17.48 -18.98
N VAL A 317 -19.81 18.03 -19.41
CA VAL A 317 -19.69 19.47 -19.75
C VAL A 317 -20.63 19.88 -20.88
N LYS A 318 -20.84 18.98 -21.83
CA LYS A 318 -21.60 19.25 -23.06
C LYS A 318 -23.06 19.59 -22.81
N ASP A 319 -23.73 18.95 -21.88
CA ASP A 319 -25.18 19.06 -21.70
C ASP A 319 -25.68 19.04 -20.26
N GLY A 320 -24.76 18.92 -19.29
CA GLY A 320 -25.11 18.87 -17.87
C GLY A 320 -25.76 17.56 -17.41
N ALA A 321 -25.76 16.50 -18.23
CA ALA A 321 -26.29 15.19 -17.89
C ALA A 321 -25.16 14.19 -17.60
N TYR A 322 -25.50 13.01 -17.06
CA TYR A 322 -24.52 11.96 -16.83
C TYR A 322 -24.47 11.02 -18.03
N HIS A 323 -23.27 10.75 -18.53
CA HIS A 323 -23.05 9.87 -19.67
C HIS A 323 -21.79 9.04 -19.47
N GLY A 324 -21.88 7.74 -19.82
CA GLY A 324 -20.76 6.83 -19.82
C GLY A 324 -20.19 6.58 -21.20
N VAL A 325 -18.89 6.30 -21.27
CA VAL A 325 -18.17 5.88 -22.48
C VAL A 325 -18.17 4.35 -22.56
N ARG A 326 -18.38 3.81 -23.75
CA ARG A 326 -18.29 2.37 -23.98
C ARG A 326 -16.82 1.93 -24.01
N ASN A 327 -16.47 0.89 -23.25
CA ASN A 327 -15.20 0.19 -23.38
C ASN A 327 -15.12 -0.59 -24.70
N GLY A 328 -13.92 -0.90 -25.16
CA GLY A 328 -13.68 -1.69 -26.37
C GLY A 328 -13.85 -0.92 -27.70
N GLN A 329 -13.82 0.41 -27.68
CA GLN A 329 -13.85 1.21 -28.90
C GLN A 329 -12.46 1.25 -29.54
N THR A 330 -12.39 0.97 -30.85
CA THR A 330 -11.14 0.98 -31.62
C THR A 330 -10.73 2.37 -32.13
N SER A 331 -11.63 3.35 -32.06
CA SER A 331 -11.36 4.73 -32.46
C SER A 331 -11.99 5.68 -31.44
N ARG A 332 -11.21 6.56 -30.88
CA ARG A 332 -11.60 7.52 -29.86
C ARG A 332 -11.15 8.92 -30.22
N ASN A 333 -12.05 9.88 -30.07
CA ASN A 333 -11.70 11.29 -30.14
C ASN A 333 -11.74 11.84 -28.72
N GLN A 334 -10.57 12.02 -28.12
CA GLN A 334 -10.42 12.45 -26.72
C GLN A 334 -11.22 13.71 -26.41
N GLY A 335 -11.08 14.77 -27.22
CA GLY A 335 -11.79 16.03 -26.98
C GLY A 335 -13.31 15.85 -26.98
N THR A 336 -13.86 15.18 -27.98
CA THR A 336 -15.30 14.94 -28.07
C THR A 336 -15.83 14.07 -26.93
N LEU A 337 -15.15 12.99 -26.59
CA LEU A 337 -15.56 12.06 -25.52
C LEU A 337 -15.45 12.70 -24.14
N SER A 338 -14.42 13.51 -23.92
CA SER A 338 -14.20 14.18 -22.63
C SER A 338 -15.28 15.21 -22.31
N GLU A 339 -15.79 15.91 -23.32
CA GLU A 339 -16.88 16.88 -23.15
C GLU A 339 -18.24 16.18 -23.00
N ALA A 340 -18.43 15.06 -23.72
CA ALA A 340 -19.72 14.38 -23.83
C ALA A 340 -19.95 13.35 -22.69
N ALA A 341 -18.96 13.02 -21.90
CA ALA A 341 -19.08 12.01 -20.86
C ALA A 341 -18.66 12.53 -19.48
N SER A 342 -19.13 11.86 -18.43
CA SER A 342 -18.97 12.23 -17.04
C SER A 342 -17.56 11.92 -16.53
N SER A 343 -16.90 12.91 -15.93
CA SER A 343 -15.64 12.78 -15.23
C SER A 343 -15.86 12.29 -13.80
N MET A 344 -14.83 11.75 -13.15
CA MET A 344 -14.89 11.40 -11.74
C MET A 344 -15.06 12.65 -10.87
N ASN A 345 -15.89 12.56 -9.84
CA ASN A 345 -16.09 13.65 -8.89
C ASN A 345 -15.00 13.59 -7.79
N VAL A 346 -13.84 14.06 -8.12
CA VAL A 346 -12.65 14.09 -7.27
C VAL A 346 -11.93 15.43 -7.43
N GLU A 347 -11.34 15.93 -6.35
CA GLU A 347 -10.56 17.15 -6.34
C GLU A 347 -9.06 16.86 -6.15
N GLN A 348 -8.22 17.78 -6.60
CA GLN A 348 -6.76 17.62 -6.62
C GLN A 348 -6.17 17.27 -5.26
N ASN A 349 -6.74 17.79 -4.19
CA ASN A 349 -6.25 17.63 -2.83
C ASN A 349 -7.09 16.64 -1.99
N ASP A 350 -7.91 15.82 -2.63
CA ASP A 350 -8.67 14.80 -1.93
C ASP A 350 -7.75 13.73 -1.34
N ASN A 351 -8.12 13.22 -0.17
CA ASN A 351 -7.47 12.09 0.45
C ASN A 351 -7.77 10.78 -0.31
N ILE A 352 -6.97 9.74 -0.08
CA ILE A 352 -7.15 8.45 -0.74
C ILE A 352 -7.64 7.41 0.28
N GLU A 353 -8.83 6.89 0.07
CA GLU A 353 -9.39 5.82 0.88
C GLU A 353 -8.81 4.46 0.45
N TRP A 354 -8.27 3.70 1.41
CA TRP A 354 -7.78 2.35 1.22
C TRP A 354 -8.88 1.31 1.42
N MET A 355 -9.67 1.50 2.47
CA MET A 355 -10.76 0.61 2.86
C MET A 355 -11.76 1.36 3.74
N GLY A 356 -13.03 1.26 3.38
CA GLY A 356 -14.11 1.86 4.14
C GLY A 356 -14.87 0.86 5.00
N ALA A 357 -15.44 1.33 6.11
CA ALA A 357 -16.27 0.50 6.99
C ALA A 357 -17.52 -0.06 6.28
N ALA A 358 -18.00 0.58 5.22
CA ALA A 358 -19.10 0.07 4.41
C ALA A 358 -18.80 -1.33 3.84
N GLU A 359 -17.55 -1.59 3.44
CA GLU A 359 -17.13 -2.90 2.95
C GLU A 359 -17.29 -3.99 4.01
N THR A 360 -16.99 -3.69 5.28
CA THR A 360 -17.20 -4.64 6.39
C THR A 360 -18.61 -5.17 6.41
N TYR A 361 -19.61 -4.31 6.26
CA TYR A 361 -21.01 -4.73 6.28
C TYR A 361 -21.38 -5.60 5.09
N PHE A 362 -20.85 -5.31 3.91
CA PHE A 362 -21.05 -6.16 2.73
C PHE A 362 -20.38 -7.52 2.89
N LEU A 363 -19.16 -7.56 3.42
CA LEU A 363 -18.45 -8.83 3.71
C LEU A 363 -19.18 -9.67 4.76
N LEU A 364 -19.69 -9.06 5.83
CA LEU A 364 -20.49 -9.74 6.84
C LEU A 364 -21.82 -10.26 6.27
N ALA A 365 -22.48 -9.48 5.42
CA ALA A 365 -23.69 -9.90 4.74
C ALA A 365 -23.43 -11.11 3.83
N GLU A 366 -22.33 -11.08 3.08
CA GLU A 366 -21.90 -12.17 2.21
C GLU A 366 -21.53 -13.43 3.02
N ALA A 367 -20.76 -13.27 4.13
CA ALA A 367 -20.44 -14.37 5.04
C ALA A 367 -21.68 -15.01 5.64
N LYS A 368 -22.68 -14.20 5.99
CA LYS A 368 -23.97 -14.71 6.48
C LYS A 368 -24.75 -15.46 5.42
N LEU A 369 -24.82 -14.89 4.22
CA LEU A 369 -25.58 -15.49 3.13
C LEU A 369 -24.97 -16.81 2.66
N ARG A 370 -23.65 -16.87 2.48
CA ARG A 370 -22.95 -18.02 1.91
C ARG A 370 -22.60 -19.09 2.93
N LEU A 371 -22.13 -18.66 4.10
CA LEU A 371 -21.53 -19.54 5.10
C LEU A 371 -22.35 -19.63 6.40
N ASN A 372 -23.45 -18.91 6.50
CA ASN A 372 -24.27 -18.79 7.72
C ASN A 372 -23.48 -18.32 8.96
N LEU A 373 -22.44 -17.50 8.76
CA LEU A 373 -21.61 -16.90 9.82
C LEU A 373 -22.06 -15.47 10.13
N GLY A 374 -21.81 -15.01 11.37
CA GLY A 374 -22.22 -13.67 11.81
C GLY A 374 -23.70 -13.52 12.16
N ASP A 375 -24.09 -12.31 12.59
CA ASP A 375 -25.47 -12.01 13.01
C ASP A 375 -26.36 -11.64 11.82
N LYS A 376 -27.65 -12.03 11.90
CA LYS A 376 -28.69 -11.70 10.89
C LYS A 376 -28.98 -10.20 10.79
N THR A 377 -28.76 -9.45 11.87
CA THR A 377 -29.04 -8.00 11.92
C THR A 377 -28.10 -7.17 11.06
N CYS A 378 -26.91 -7.66 10.71
CA CYS A 378 -25.98 -6.97 9.81
C CYS A 378 -26.44 -6.93 8.35
N LEU A 379 -27.40 -7.79 7.97
CA LEU A 379 -27.73 -8.04 6.56
C LEU A 379 -28.56 -6.97 5.87
N LEU A 380 -29.31 -6.14 6.58
CA LEU A 380 -30.43 -5.45 5.93
C LEU A 380 -30.50 -3.93 6.12
N TYR A 381 -29.82 -3.35 7.13
CA TYR A 381 -30.18 -1.96 7.50
C TYR A 381 -29.02 -1.02 7.85
N THR A 382 -27.75 -1.46 7.85
CA THR A 382 -26.70 -0.69 8.50
C THR A 382 -25.43 -0.43 7.68
N SER A 383 -25.44 -0.63 6.37
CA SER A 383 -24.34 -0.06 5.57
C SER A 383 -24.44 1.46 5.69
N PRO A 384 -23.51 2.16 6.36
CA PRO A 384 -23.51 3.61 6.30
C PRO A 384 -23.33 4.00 4.84
N SER A 385 -24.35 4.62 4.26
CA SER A 385 -24.22 5.20 2.94
C SER A 385 -23.02 6.13 2.98
N PRO A 386 -22.06 6.02 2.07
CA PRO A 386 -21.01 7.01 1.97
C PRO A 386 -21.68 8.37 1.79
N ARG A 387 -21.44 9.27 2.74
CA ARG A 387 -21.82 10.66 2.64
C ARG A 387 -20.67 11.43 2.07
#